data_66ab0ec4474014405b1dddcceff3d0d0
#
_entry.id   66ab0ec4474014405b1dddcceff3d0d0
#
_cell.length_a   1.000
_cell.length_b   1.000
_cell.length_c   1.000
_cell.angle_alpha   90.00
_cell.angle_beta   90.00
_cell.angle_gamma   90.00
#
_symmetry.space_group_name_H-M   'P 1'
#
loop_
_entity.id
_entity.type
_entity.pdbx_description
1 polymer ?
#
loop_
_entity_poly.entity_id
_entity_poly.type
_entity_poly.pdbx_seq_one_letter_code
_entity_poly.pdbx_strand_id
1 'polypeptide(L)'
;EDLTLTKNAQPAIMATSIAILKTLEKEGFKIKKSKFVAGHSLGEYTALCASGAISLADAAHILKMRGIFMQEAVSVGVGAMAAILGLNLDNVETLVAEIKDNEICEIANDNEPNQVVLSGHRTAIEKACVKAKSLGAKRAILLPVSAPFHCSLMAPAQENMINLISGLNIEKPIVPLISNVTSIPTQDIEEIRKNLINQITGRVRWRESILFMENSGIQKVYEIG
;
A
#
# COMPACT_ATOMS: atom_id res chain seq x y z
N GLU A 1 6.33 21.29 4.72
CA GLU A 1 6.11 20.43 5.93
C GLU A 1 4.71 19.83 5.94
N ASP A 2 3.63 20.61 5.74
CA ASP A 2 2.25 20.06 5.82
C ASP A 2 1.93 18.97 4.79
N LEU A 3 2.50 19.02 3.59
CA LEU A 3 2.31 18.00 2.56
C LEU A 3 2.99 16.66 2.88
N THR A 4 3.97 16.63 3.78
CA THR A 4 4.64 15.38 4.17
C THR A 4 3.82 14.57 5.19
N LEU A 5 2.83 15.19 5.83
CA LEU A 5 1.91 14.46 6.71
C LEU A 5 1.03 13.53 5.88
N THR A 6 0.94 12.26 6.28
CA THR A 6 0.23 11.24 5.50
C THR A 6 -1.23 11.62 5.21
N LYS A 7 -1.90 12.30 6.14
CA LYS A 7 -3.28 12.82 5.95
C LYS A 7 -3.43 13.83 4.81
N ASN A 8 -2.36 14.49 4.40
CA ASN A 8 -2.34 15.44 3.29
C ASN A 8 -1.67 14.82 2.04
N ALA A 9 -0.61 14.05 2.23
CA ALA A 9 0.13 13.42 1.15
C ALA A 9 -0.76 12.45 0.35
N GLN A 10 -1.55 11.60 1.01
CA GLN A 10 -2.38 10.60 0.32
C GLN A 10 -3.35 11.22 -0.69
N PRO A 11 -4.24 12.17 -0.31
CA PRO A 11 -5.14 12.79 -1.30
C PRO A 11 -4.40 13.66 -2.33
N ALA A 12 -3.27 14.28 -1.98
CA ALA A 12 -2.49 15.08 -2.91
C ALA A 12 -1.84 14.24 -4.01
N ILE A 13 -1.23 13.11 -3.66
CA ILE A 13 -0.65 12.15 -4.62
C ILE A 13 -1.75 11.63 -5.55
N MET A 14 -2.87 11.18 -5.01
CA MET A 14 -4.02 10.71 -5.80
C MET A 14 -4.51 11.80 -6.77
N ALA A 15 -4.70 13.03 -6.30
CA ALA A 15 -5.18 14.13 -7.14
C ALA A 15 -4.19 14.43 -8.28
N THR A 16 -2.89 14.41 -8.01
CA THR A 16 -1.84 14.59 -9.02
C THR A 16 -1.89 13.48 -10.07
N SER A 17 -1.96 12.22 -9.65
CA SER A 17 -2.04 11.07 -10.55
C SER A 17 -3.28 11.14 -11.44
N ILE A 18 -4.45 11.48 -10.88
CA ILE A 18 -5.68 11.62 -11.66
C ILE A 18 -5.60 12.82 -12.63
N ALA A 19 -4.98 13.93 -12.24
CA ALA A 19 -4.77 15.08 -13.13
C ALA A 19 -3.89 14.70 -14.34
N ILE A 20 -2.80 13.95 -14.10
CA ILE A 20 -1.94 13.42 -15.16
C ILE A 20 -2.74 12.48 -16.06
N LEU A 21 -3.49 11.52 -15.48
CA LEU A 21 -4.34 10.62 -16.25
C LEU A 21 -5.34 11.37 -17.14
N LYS A 22 -6.01 12.38 -16.60
CA LYS A 22 -6.98 13.20 -17.37
C LYS A 22 -6.30 13.96 -18.52
N THR A 23 -5.06 14.37 -18.36
CA THR A 23 -4.26 14.97 -19.44
C THR A 23 -3.95 13.94 -20.51
N LEU A 24 -3.49 12.75 -20.12
CA LEU A 24 -3.23 11.65 -21.07
C LEU A 24 -4.49 11.20 -21.81
N GLU A 25 -5.64 11.20 -21.15
CA GLU A 25 -6.92 10.88 -21.80
C GLU A 25 -7.29 11.88 -22.90
N LYS A 26 -6.99 13.18 -22.73
CA LYS A 26 -7.15 14.21 -23.78
C LYS A 26 -6.23 13.96 -24.97
N GLU A 27 -5.04 13.39 -24.72
CA GLU A 27 -4.07 12.98 -25.75
C GLU A 27 -4.39 11.61 -26.38
N GLY A 28 -5.55 11.02 -26.05
CA GLY A 28 -6.04 9.79 -26.64
C GLY A 28 -5.75 8.50 -25.88
N PHE A 29 -5.12 8.58 -24.71
CA PHE A 29 -5.01 7.42 -23.81
C PHE A 29 -6.41 6.96 -23.37
N LYS A 30 -6.61 5.65 -23.30
CA LYS A 30 -7.92 5.09 -22.92
C LYS A 30 -7.72 3.96 -21.92
N ILE A 31 -8.05 4.23 -20.67
CA ILE A 31 -7.89 3.25 -19.59
C ILE A 31 -8.65 1.93 -19.86
N LYS A 32 -9.80 1.99 -20.55
CA LYS A 32 -10.56 0.80 -20.96
C LYS A 32 -9.81 -0.16 -21.90
N LYS A 33 -8.68 0.26 -22.47
CA LYS A 33 -7.79 -0.58 -23.26
C LYS A 33 -6.70 -1.26 -22.42
N SER A 34 -6.56 -0.89 -21.17
CA SER A 34 -5.66 -1.56 -20.22
C SER A 34 -6.27 -2.91 -19.85
N LYS A 35 -5.41 -3.87 -19.56
CA LYS A 35 -5.84 -5.20 -19.10
C LYS A 35 -6.15 -5.17 -17.61
N PHE A 36 -5.38 -4.39 -16.85
CA PHE A 36 -5.51 -4.21 -15.41
C PHE A 36 -5.24 -2.77 -15.02
N VAL A 37 -5.70 -2.42 -13.82
CA VAL A 37 -5.20 -1.28 -13.04
C VAL A 37 -4.63 -1.80 -11.72
N ALA A 38 -3.60 -1.16 -11.23
CA ALA A 38 -2.97 -1.46 -9.95
C ALA A 38 -2.47 -0.16 -9.32
N GLY A 39 -2.28 -0.17 -8.01
CA GLY A 39 -1.68 0.96 -7.30
C GLY A 39 -1.16 0.52 -5.94
N HIS A 40 0.00 1.02 -5.56
CA HIS A 40 0.64 0.67 -4.31
C HIS A 40 0.00 1.43 -3.14
N SER A 41 -0.51 0.75 -2.14
CA SER A 41 -1.11 1.32 -0.92
C SER A 41 -2.23 2.34 -1.24
N LEU A 42 -2.02 3.64 -1.03
CA LEU A 42 -2.98 4.68 -1.42
C LEU A 42 -3.30 4.65 -2.92
N GLY A 43 -2.35 4.19 -3.73
CA GLY A 43 -2.52 4.04 -5.18
C GLY A 43 -3.62 3.05 -5.57
N GLU A 44 -4.00 2.10 -4.72
CA GLU A 44 -5.15 1.21 -4.97
C GLU A 44 -6.46 2.00 -5.06
N TYR A 45 -6.63 3.03 -4.23
CA TYR A 45 -7.76 3.96 -4.32
C TYR A 45 -7.67 4.86 -5.58
N THR A 46 -6.45 5.28 -5.95
CA THR A 46 -6.22 6.01 -7.21
C THR A 46 -6.60 5.14 -8.41
N ALA A 47 -6.24 3.86 -8.40
CA ALA A 47 -6.59 2.90 -9.46
C ALA A 47 -8.11 2.67 -9.55
N LEU A 48 -8.82 2.60 -8.42
CA LEU A 48 -10.28 2.54 -8.38
C LEU A 48 -10.91 3.81 -8.97
N CYS A 49 -10.42 4.98 -8.62
CA CYS A 49 -10.88 6.25 -9.20
C CYS A 49 -10.61 6.29 -10.71
N ALA A 50 -9.42 5.90 -11.14
CA ALA A 50 -9.03 5.84 -12.54
C ALA A 50 -9.91 4.89 -13.36
N SER A 51 -10.30 3.76 -12.80
CA SER A 51 -11.18 2.76 -13.42
C SER A 51 -12.67 3.06 -13.30
N GLY A 52 -13.03 4.22 -12.74
CA GLY A 52 -14.43 4.66 -12.58
C GLY A 52 -15.19 3.96 -11.46
N ALA A 53 -14.52 3.20 -10.61
CA ALA A 53 -15.15 2.48 -9.51
C ALA A 53 -15.56 3.40 -8.34
N ILE A 54 -14.81 4.47 -8.10
CA ILE A 54 -15.16 5.51 -7.12
C ILE A 54 -15.01 6.90 -7.72
N SER A 55 -15.79 7.86 -7.25
CA SER A 55 -15.68 9.25 -7.70
C SER A 55 -14.36 9.88 -7.21
N LEU A 56 -13.90 10.94 -7.89
CA LEU A 56 -12.73 11.71 -7.44
C LEU A 56 -12.97 12.33 -6.06
N ALA A 57 -14.19 12.79 -5.79
CA ALA A 57 -14.56 13.38 -4.49
C ALA A 57 -14.50 12.35 -3.37
N ASP A 58 -15.05 11.15 -3.60
CA ASP A 58 -15.00 10.05 -2.64
C ASP A 58 -13.58 9.55 -2.42
N ALA A 59 -12.77 9.43 -3.50
CA ALA A 59 -11.37 9.05 -3.40
C ALA A 59 -10.57 10.07 -2.55
N ALA A 60 -10.78 11.36 -2.76
CA ALA A 60 -10.13 12.42 -1.99
C ALA A 60 -10.54 12.38 -0.52
N HIS A 61 -11.83 12.23 -0.25
CA HIS A 61 -12.37 12.16 1.11
C HIS A 61 -11.84 10.93 1.85
N ILE A 62 -11.97 9.75 1.26
CA ILE A 62 -11.57 8.50 1.93
C ILE A 62 -10.06 8.45 2.17
N LEU A 63 -9.23 8.93 1.24
CA LEU A 63 -7.78 9.01 1.44
C LEU A 63 -7.37 10.04 2.49
N LYS A 64 -8.11 11.15 2.61
CA LYS A 64 -7.93 12.11 3.71
C LYS A 64 -8.20 11.45 5.05
N MET A 65 -9.32 10.75 5.19
CA MET A 65 -9.69 10.07 6.43
C MET A 65 -8.76 8.89 6.73
N ARG A 66 -8.38 8.11 5.71
CA ARG A 66 -7.37 7.05 5.84
C ARG A 66 -6.06 7.59 6.40
N GLY A 67 -5.57 8.69 5.87
CA GLY A 67 -4.35 9.33 6.35
C GLY A 67 -4.46 9.82 7.80
N ILE A 68 -5.61 10.37 8.19
CA ILE A 68 -5.89 10.78 9.58
C ILE A 68 -5.87 9.56 10.50
N PHE A 69 -6.67 8.54 10.22
CA PHE A 69 -6.78 7.35 11.07
C PHE A 69 -5.47 6.59 11.20
N MET A 70 -4.71 6.45 10.10
CA MET A 70 -3.40 5.82 10.14
C MET A 70 -2.39 6.63 10.96
N GLN A 71 -2.48 7.98 10.93
CA GLN A 71 -1.61 8.84 11.73
C GLN A 71 -1.94 8.75 13.22
N GLU A 72 -3.21 8.58 13.56
CA GLU A 72 -3.73 8.55 14.94
C GLU A 72 -3.72 7.15 15.56
N ALA A 73 -3.57 6.10 14.75
CA ALA A 73 -3.60 4.72 15.22
C ALA A 73 -2.52 4.38 16.24
N VAL A 74 -1.37 5.05 16.16
CA VAL A 74 -0.22 4.81 17.03
C VAL A 74 0.40 6.13 17.43
N SER A 75 0.72 6.29 18.71
CA SER A 75 1.40 7.48 19.22
C SER A 75 2.76 7.67 18.54
N VAL A 76 3.11 8.93 18.31
CA VAL A 76 4.40 9.29 17.68
C VAL A 76 5.58 8.67 18.47
N GLY A 77 6.48 8.00 17.76
CA GLY A 77 7.66 7.37 18.34
C GLY A 77 7.48 5.92 18.79
N VAL A 78 6.24 5.42 18.90
CA VAL A 78 5.97 4.01 19.30
C VAL A 78 6.23 3.05 18.12
N GLY A 79 5.84 3.45 16.91
CA GLY A 79 6.04 2.64 15.71
C GLY A 79 7.16 3.16 14.81
N ALA A 80 7.63 2.29 13.91
CA ALA A 80 8.60 2.60 12.87
C ALA A 80 8.43 1.70 11.66
N MET A 81 9.03 2.12 10.55
CA MET A 81 9.22 1.29 9.36
C MET A 81 10.68 1.29 8.92
N ALA A 82 11.11 0.20 8.29
CA ALA A 82 12.46 0.10 7.75
C ALA A 82 12.49 -0.62 6.41
N ALA A 83 13.24 -0.08 5.45
CA ALA A 83 13.53 -0.77 4.20
C ALA A 83 14.74 -1.69 4.39
N ILE A 84 14.57 -2.96 4.04
CA ILE A 84 15.60 -3.98 4.02
C ILE A 84 15.93 -4.26 2.55
N LEU A 85 17.17 -3.98 2.15
CA LEU A 85 17.65 -4.16 0.79
C LEU A 85 18.74 -5.23 0.74
N GLY A 86 18.65 -6.11 -0.23
CA GLY A 86 19.65 -7.15 -0.48
C GLY A 86 19.38 -8.48 0.22
N LEU A 87 18.25 -8.63 0.91
CA LEU A 87 17.74 -9.91 1.39
C LEU A 87 16.46 -10.27 0.62
N ASN A 88 16.30 -11.54 0.28
CA ASN A 88 15.07 -12.06 -0.30
C ASN A 88 13.97 -12.19 0.78
N LEU A 89 12.73 -12.41 0.34
CA LEU A 89 11.56 -12.47 1.22
C LEU A 89 11.71 -13.56 2.29
N ASP A 90 12.14 -14.77 1.92
CA ASP A 90 12.25 -15.92 2.84
C ASP A 90 13.21 -15.62 4.00
N ASN A 91 14.34 -14.98 3.70
CA ASN A 91 15.31 -14.54 4.72
C ASN A 91 14.72 -13.47 5.65
N VAL A 92 13.90 -12.57 5.10
CA VAL A 92 13.23 -11.53 5.90
C VAL A 92 12.10 -12.14 6.74
N GLU A 93 11.35 -13.13 6.24
CA GLU A 93 10.35 -13.86 7.02
C GLU A 93 10.98 -14.61 8.20
N THR A 94 12.11 -15.26 7.97
CA THR A 94 12.90 -15.91 9.04
C THR A 94 13.38 -14.89 10.07
N LEU A 95 13.91 -13.76 9.62
CA LEU A 95 14.35 -12.67 10.49
C LEU A 95 13.21 -12.14 11.36
N VAL A 96 12.04 -11.90 10.78
CA VAL A 96 10.86 -11.42 11.50
C VAL A 96 10.40 -12.43 12.55
N ALA A 97 10.39 -13.73 12.21
CA ALA A 97 10.03 -14.79 13.14
C ALA A 97 10.96 -14.86 14.37
N GLU A 98 12.27 -14.59 14.19
CA GLU A 98 13.24 -14.55 15.28
C GLU A 98 13.13 -13.32 16.20
N ILE A 99 12.55 -12.22 15.69
CA ILE A 99 12.44 -10.96 16.47
C ILE A 99 11.14 -10.87 17.24
N LYS A 100 10.14 -11.66 16.84
CA LYS A 100 8.78 -11.62 17.38
C LYS A 100 8.73 -12.20 18.82
N ASP A 101 9.15 -11.36 19.79
CA ASP A 101 8.89 -11.64 21.21
C ASP A 101 7.47 -11.14 21.58
N ASN A 102 7.40 -10.04 22.37
CA ASN A 102 6.13 -9.39 22.73
C ASN A 102 5.88 -8.12 21.90
N GLU A 103 6.66 -7.87 20.85
CA GLU A 103 6.60 -6.68 20.02
C GLU A 103 6.23 -7.03 18.58
N ILE A 104 5.48 -6.15 17.93
CA ILE A 104 5.09 -6.32 16.53
C ILE A 104 6.28 -5.96 15.63
N CYS A 105 6.64 -6.92 14.76
CA CYS A 105 7.54 -6.74 13.63
C CYS A 105 6.96 -7.55 12.48
N GLU A 106 6.49 -6.89 11.44
CA GLU A 106 5.78 -7.52 10.33
C GLU A 106 6.27 -7.00 8.98
N ILE A 107 6.05 -7.78 7.92
CA ILE A 107 6.36 -7.36 6.56
C ILE A 107 5.21 -6.49 6.05
N ALA A 108 5.49 -5.21 5.91
CA ALA A 108 4.54 -4.22 5.40
C ALA A 108 4.44 -4.24 3.86
N ASN A 109 5.59 -4.30 3.18
CA ASN A 109 5.64 -4.28 1.72
C ASN A 109 6.65 -5.30 1.20
N ASP A 110 6.23 -6.10 0.23
CA ASP A 110 7.08 -6.94 -0.60
C ASP A 110 7.16 -6.26 -1.98
N ASN A 111 8.17 -5.40 -2.16
CA ASN A 111 8.24 -4.50 -3.30
C ASN A 111 8.98 -5.10 -4.49
N GLU A 112 10.11 -5.77 -4.22
CA GLU A 112 10.99 -6.36 -5.23
C GLU A 112 11.67 -7.61 -4.66
N PRO A 113 12.30 -8.47 -5.48
CA PRO A 113 12.94 -9.70 -5.00
C PRO A 113 13.92 -9.52 -3.83
N ASN A 114 14.53 -8.34 -3.71
CA ASN A 114 15.50 -8.01 -2.67
C ASN A 114 15.20 -6.67 -1.98
N GLN A 115 13.94 -6.24 -1.96
CA GLN A 115 13.48 -5.02 -1.29
C GLN A 115 12.18 -5.26 -0.56
N VAL A 116 12.28 -5.38 0.75
CA VAL A 116 11.16 -5.62 1.66
C VAL A 116 11.12 -4.47 2.67
N VAL A 117 9.91 -4.04 3.06
CA VAL A 117 9.72 -3.05 4.12
C VAL A 117 9.12 -3.73 5.32
N LEU A 118 9.74 -3.53 6.49
CA LEU A 118 9.24 -3.95 7.80
C LEU A 118 8.49 -2.82 8.48
N SER A 119 7.50 -3.17 9.28
CA SER A 119 6.68 -2.24 10.06
C SER A 119 6.33 -2.86 11.40
N GLY A 120 6.28 -2.04 12.46
CA GLY A 120 5.98 -2.52 13.81
C GLY A 120 6.42 -1.57 14.90
N HIS A 121 6.62 -2.09 16.11
CA HIS A 121 7.18 -1.32 17.22
C HIS A 121 8.61 -0.87 16.89
N ARG A 122 8.94 0.37 17.24
CA ARG A 122 10.23 0.98 16.91
C ARG A 122 11.41 0.12 17.36
N THR A 123 11.37 -0.37 18.60
CA THR A 123 12.42 -1.23 19.19
C THR A 123 12.59 -2.54 18.41
N ALA A 124 11.50 -3.18 18.00
CA ALA A 124 11.55 -4.40 17.17
C ALA A 124 12.13 -4.11 15.79
N ILE A 125 11.73 -2.99 15.15
CA ILE A 125 12.25 -2.59 13.85
C ILE A 125 13.74 -2.25 13.91
N GLU A 126 14.20 -1.58 14.97
CA GLU A 126 15.62 -1.30 15.17
C GLU A 126 16.44 -2.59 15.36
N LYS A 127 15.95 -3.54 16.18
CA LYS A 127 16.54 -4.90 16.29
C LYS A 127 16.59 -5.60 14.94
N ALA A 128 15.51 -5.53 14.17
CA ALA A 128 15.41 -6.11 12.83
C ALA A 128 16.45 -5.51 11.87
N CYS A 129 16.68 -4.21 11.91
CA CYS A 129 17.72 -3.56 11.11
C CYS A 129 19.13 -4.07 11.44
N VAL A 130 19.44 -4.26 12.72
CA VAL A 130 20.73 -4.81 13.15
C VAL A 130 20.88 -6.26 12.67
N LYS A 131 19.86 -7.09 12.89
CA LYS A 131 19.85 -8.49 12.49
C LYS A 131 19.94 -8.65 10.96
N ALA A 132 19.22 -7.82 10.19
CA ALA A 132 19.26 -7.85 8.74
C ALA A 132 20.69 -7.61 8.20
N LYS A 133 21.43 -6.67 8.80
CA LYS A 133 22.84 -6.42 8.45
C LYS A 133 23.73 -7.63 8.74
N SER A 134 23.53 -8.31 9.87
CA SER A 134 24.31 -9.52 10.22
C SER A 134 23.99 -10.70 9.27
N LEU A 135 22.80 -10.71 8.65
CA LEU A 135 22.38 -11.69 7.64
C LEU A 135 22.81 -11.30 6.20
N GLY A 136 23.55 -10.21 6.03
CA GLY A 136 24.09 -9.79 4.74
C GLY A 136 23.21 -8.81 3.97
N ALA A 137 22.25 -8.15 4.61
CA ALA A 137 21.52 -7.07 3.98
C ALA A 137 22.49 -5.96 3.52
N LYS A 138 22.35 -5.53 2.27
CA LYS A 138 23.15 -4.41 1.72
C LYS A 138 22.84 -3.10 2.46
N ARG A 139 21.57 -2.90 2.80
CA ARG A 139 21.10 -1.75 3.58
C ARG A 139 19.90 -2.16 4.44
N ALA A 140 19.81 -1.58 5.63
CA ALA A 140 18.65 -1.60 6.51
C ALA A 140 18.49 -0.16 7.03
N ILE A 141 17.45 0.52 6.57
CA ILE A 141 17.27 1.98 6.70
C ILE A 141 15.91 2.26 7.31
N LEU A 142 15.89 2.93 8.47
CA LEU A 142 14.65 3.46 9.03
C LEU A 142 14.06 4.49 8.06
N LEU A 143 12.77 4.37 7.80
CA LEU A 143 12.05 5.28 6.91
C LEU A 143 11.57 6.51 7.69
N PRO A 144 11.62 7.71 7.10
CA PRO A 144 11.14 8.93 7.73
C PRO A 144 9.61 9.05 7.62
N VAL A 145 8.90 8.06 8.16
CA VAL A 145 7.43 7.99 8.15
C VAL A 145 6.87 8.25 9.55
N SER A 146 5.65 8.75 9.59
CA SER A 146 4.99 9.18 10.82
C SER A 146 4.27 8.07 11.58
N ALA A 147 4.05 6.90 10.95
CA ALA A 147 3.35 5.77 11.54
C ALA A 147 3.82 4.43 10.93
N PRO A 148 3.62 3.31 11.65
CA PRO A 148 3.98 1.97 11.19
C PRO A 148 2.87 1.38 10.30
N PHE A 149 2.82 1.79 9.02
CA PHE A 149 1.78 1.36 8.09
C PHE A 149 1.86 -0.14 7.78
N HIS A 150 0.71 -0.72 7.39
CA HIS A 150 0.61 -2.09 6.90
C HIS A 150 1.10 -3.17 7.89
N CYS A 151 0.79 -3.01 9.17
CA CYS A 151 1.02 -4.01 10.21
C CYS A 151 -0.13 -3.98 11.23
N SER A 152 -0.15 -4.92 12.15
CA SER A 152 -1.20 -5.08 13.18
C SER A 152 -1.39 -3.85 14.07
N LEU A 153 -0.39 -2.97 14.20
CA LEU A 153 -0.53 -1.70 14.93
C LEU A 153 -1.53 -0.74 14.26
N MET A 154 -1.90 -0.98 13.00
CA MET A 154 -2.91 -0.20 12.28
C MET A 154 -4.35 -0.68 12.51
N ALA A 155 -4.59 -1.65 13.41
CA ALA A 155 -5.93 -2.15 13.72
C ALA A 155 -6.94 -1.04 14.09
N PRO A 156 -6.58 -0.01 14.91
CA PRO A 156 -7.52 1.09 15.18
C PRO A 156 -7.89 1.89 13.93
N ALA A 157 -6.95 2.08 12.99
CA ALA A 157 -7.23 2.72 11.72
C ALA A 157 -8.14 1.84 10.84
N GLN A 158 -7.91 0.53 10.83
CA GLN A 158 -8.76 -0.42 10.10
C GLN A 158 -10.20 -0.38 10.60
N GLU A 159 -10.42 -0.41 11.91
CA GLU A 159 -11.75 -0.33 12.53
C GLU A 159 -12.50 0.95 12.11
N ASN A 160 -11.83 2.10 12.16
CA ASN A 160 -12.40 3.37 11.71
C ASN A 160 -12.72 3.38 10.21
N MET A 161 -11.89 2.73 9.38
CA MET A 161 -12.08 2.65 7.93
C MET A 161 -13.22 1.72 7.52
N ILE A 162 -13.58 0.72 8.33
CA ILE A 162 -14.69 -0.21 8.03
C ILE A 162 -15.98 0.56 7.72
N ASN A 163 -16.36 1.49 8.59
CA ASN A 163 -17.60 2.25 8.40
C ASN A 163 -17.55 3.14 7.14
N LEU A 164 -16.41 3.78 6.87
CA LEU A 164 -16.24 4.62 5.68
C LEU A 164 -16.28 3.79 4.40
N ILE A 165 -15.55 2.66 4.37
CA ILE A 165 -15.50 1.80 3.19
C ILE A 165 -16.86 1.12 2.97
N SER A 166 -17.57 0.72 4.04
CA SER A 166 -18.90 0.13 3.92
C SER A 166 -19.93 1.09 3.34
N GLY A 167 -19.84 2.39 3.68
CA GLY A 167 -20.72 3.44 3.14
C GLY A 167 -20.29 4.01 1.79
N LEU A 168 -19.11 3.63 1.29
CA LEU A 168 -18.59 4.14 0.01
C LEU A 168 -19.40 3.58 -1.16
N ASN A 169 -19.83 4.46 -2.07
CA ASN A 169 -20.42 4.00 -3.33
C ASN A 169 -19.32 3.50 -4.27
N ILE A 170 -19.24 2.18 -4.40
CA ILE A 170 -18.29 1.52 -5.32
C ILE A 170 -19.07 0.95 -6.49
N GLU A 171 -18.73 1.43 -7.68
CA GLU A 171 -19.22 0.89 -8.95
C GLU A 171 -18.25 -0.21 -9.43
N LYS A 172 -18.73 -1.07 -10.32
CA LYS A 172 -17.86 -2.07 -10.96
C LYS A 172 -16.78 -1.37 -11.78
N PRO A 173 -15.48 -1.56 -11.48
CA PRO A 173 -14.41 -0.95 -12.25
C PRO A 173 -14.45 -1.39 -13.72
N ILE A 174 -14.17 -0.48 -14.67
CA ILE A 174 -14.21 -0.76 -16.12
C ILE A 174 -13.11 -1.73 -16.58
N VAL A 175 -12.05 -1.88 -15.78
CA VAL A 175 -10.98 -2.88 -15.93
C VAL A 175 -10.65 -3.47 -14.56
N PRO A 176 -10.22 -4.74 -14.48
CA PRO A 176 -9.94 -5.38 -13.19
C PRO A 176 -8.85 -4.64 -12.40
N LEU A 177 -9.08 -4.47 -11.10
CA LEU A 177 -8.10 -4.00 -10.14
C LEU A 177 -7.29 -5.18 -9.60
N ILE A 178 -5.96 -5.07 -9.58
CA ILE A 178 -5.11 -6.02 -8.84
C ILE A 178 -4.98 -5.53 -7.41
N SER A 179 -5.48 -6.34 -6.47
CA SER A 179 -5.49 -5.98 -5.06
C SER A 179 -4.11 -6.13 -4.40
N ASN A 180 -3.77 -5.20 -3.50
CA ASN A 180 -2.50 -5.24 -2.77
C ASN A 180 -2.36 -6.45 -1.84
N VAL A 181 -3.46 -6.92 -1.25
CA VAL A 181 -3.42 -8.00 -0.25
C VAL A 181 -3.51 -9.39 -0.85
N THR A 182 -4.10 -9.54 -2.03
CA THR A 182 -4.26 -10.84 -2.70
C THR A 182 -3.38 -11.03 -3.91
N SER A 183 -2.91 -9.94 -4.55
CA SER A 183 -2.22 -9.91 -5.85
C SER A 183 -3.05 -10.51 -6.99
N ILE A 184 -4.37 -10.61 -6.80
CA ILE A 184 -5.33 -11.19 -7.76
C ILE A 184 -6.20 -10.07 -8.31
N PRO A 185 -6.48 -10.07 -9.65
CA PRO A 185 -7.39 -9.08 -10.24
C PRO A 185 -8.82 -9.39 -9.86
N THR A 186 -9.58 -8.34 -9.55
CA THR A 186 -11.00 -8.44 -9.25
C THR A 186 -11.79 -7.26 -9.81
N GLN A 187 -13.07 -7.48 -10.11
CA GLN A 187 -14.08 -6.47 -10.40
C GLN A 187 -15.31 -6.67 -9.50
N ASP A 188 -15.23 -7.61 -8.56
CA ASP A 188 -16.29 -7.84 -7.57
C ASP A 188 -16.24 -6.76 -6.50
N ILE A 189 -17.37 -6.06 -6.30
CA ILE A 189 -17.45 -4.89 -5.42
C ILE A 189 -17.23 -5.29 -3.95
N GLU A 190 -17.79 -6.41 -3.52
CA GLU A 190 -17.67 -6.84 -2.12
C GLU A 190 -16.25 -7.36 -1.82
N GLU A 191 -15.62 -8.01 -2.81
CA GLU A 191 -14.21 -8.39 -2.69
C GLU A 191 -13.30 -7.17 -2.64
N ILE A 192 -13.52 -6.14 -3.49
CA ILE A 192 -12.80 -4.87 -3.45
C ILE A 192 -12.93 -4.24 -2.07
N ARG A 193 -14.15 -4.13 -1.54
CA ARG A 193 -14.44 -3.57 -0.23
C ARG A 193 -13.67 -4.28 0.88
N LYS A 194 -13.76 -5.62 0.91
CA LYS A 194 -13.03 -6.47 1.85
C LYS A 194 -11.52 -6.28 1.75
N ASN A 195 -11.00 -6.23 0.53
CA ASN A 195 -9.55 -6.08 0.30
C ASN A 195 -9.04 -4.70 0.72
N LEU A 196 -9.80 -3.63 0.50
CA LEU A 196 -9.45 -2.28 0.97
C LEU A 196 -9.40 -2.20 2.51
N ILE A 197 -10.32 -2.87 3.21
CA ILE A 197 -10.30 -2.96 4.67
C ILE A 197 -9.06 -3.73 5.13
N ASN A 198 -8.79 -4.89 4.55
CA ASN A 198 -7.66 -5.72 4.91
C ASN A 198 -6.30 -5.09 4.55
N GLN A 199 -6.25 -4.19 3.57
CA GLN A 199 -5.04 -3.49 3.15
C GLN A 199 -4.46 -2.60 4.26
N ILE A 200 -5.29 -2.10 5.18
CA ILE A 200 -4.84 -1.16 6.24
C ILE A 200 -3.78 -1.81 7.14
N THR A 201 -4.01 -3.07 7.52
CA THR A 201 -3.11 -3.86 8.37
C THR A 201 -2.28 -4.87 7.58
N GLY A 202 -2.68 -5.15 6.33
CA GLY A 202 -2.10 -6.22 5.52
C GLY A 202 -0.89 -5.79 4.70
N ARG A 203 -0.04 -6.78 4.41
CA ARG A 203 1.13 -6.64 3.54
C ARG A 203 0.72 -6.21 2.13
N VAL A 204 1.38 -5.20 1.59
CA VAL A 204 1.31 -4.85 0.16
C VAL A 204 2.18 -5.84 -0.62
N ARG A 205 1.56 -6.74 -1.35
CA ARG A 205 2.19 -7.81 -2.15
C ARG A 205 2.52 -7.30 -3.56
N TRP A 206 3.31 -6.23 -3.63
CA TRP A 206 3.54 -5.51 -4.89
C TRP A 206 4.34 -6.35 -5.89
N ARG A 207 5.42 -7.00 -5.45
CA ARG A 207 6.22 -7.89 -6.27
C ARG A 207 5.37 -9.00 -6.90
N GLU A 208 4.48 -9.61 -6.12
CA GLU A 208 3.59 -10.66 -6.61
C GLU A 208 2.57 -10.10 -7.62
N SER A 209 2.08 -8.88 -7.40
CA SER A 209 1.19 -8.19 -8.36
C SER A 209 1.90 -7.94 -9.70
N ILE A 210 3.17 -7.52 -9.69
CA ILE A 210 3.97 -7.34 -10.91
C ILE A 210 4.20 -8.68 -11.62
N LEU A 211 4.58 -9.73 -10.88
CA LEU A 211 4.77 -11.08 -11.44
C LEU A 211 3.47 -11.64 -12.03
N PHE A 212 2.32 -11.39 -11.38
CA PHE A 212 1.03 -11.77 -11.93
C PHE A 212 0.76 -11.07 -13.27
N MET A 213 1.04 -9.76 -13.37
CA MET A 213 0.87 -9.02 -14.62
C MET A 213 1.80 -9.54 -15.72
N GLU A 214 3.07 -9.79 -15.42
CA GLU A 214 4.04 -10.37 -16.35
C GLU A 214 3.57 -11.72 -16.87
N ASN A 215 3.20 -12.66 -15.98
CA ASN A 215 2.69 -13.98 -16.32
C ASN A 215 1.36 -13.92 -17.11
N SER A 216 0.61 -12.84 -16.96
CA SER A 216 -0.60 -12.56 -17.75
C SER A 216 -0.31 -11.99 -19.14
N GLY A 217 0.97 -11.88 -19.55
CA GLY A 217 1.38 -11.41 -20.86
C GLY A 217 1.33 -9.89 -21.03
N ILE A 218 1.41 -9.11 -19.93
CA ILE A 218 1.55 -7.66 -19.98
C ILE A 218 2.95 -7.32 -20.51
N GLN A 219 3.00 -6.54 -21.60
CA GLN A 219 4.26 -6.10 -22.24
C GLN A 219 4.57 -4.63 -21.96
N LYS A 220 3.58 -3.86 -21.52
CA LYS A 220 3.74 -2.43 -21.30
C LYS A 220 2.96 -1.99 -20.08
N VAL A 221 3.64 -1.26 -19.20
CA VAL A 221 3.07 -0.64 -18.02
C VAL A 221 3.21 0.88 -18.15
N TYR A 222 2.19 1.60 -17.72
CA TYR A 222 2.23 3.05 -17.60
C TYR A 222 2.16 3.38 -16.11
N GLU A 223 3.22 3.97 -15.58
CA GLU A 223 3.22 4.55 -14.23
C GLU A 223 2.72 5.98 -14.31
N ILE A 224 1.72 6.31 -13.49
CA ILE A 224 1.04 7.61 -13.51
C ILE A 224 1.02 8.19 -12.09
N GLY A 225 1.98 9.06 -11.80
CA GLY A 225 2.11 9.79 -10.52
C GLY A 225 2.99 9.15 -9.48
#